data_ef85920525909bae1c4d0019b69aea8f
#
_entry.id   ef85920525909bae1c4d0019b69aea8f
#
_cell.length_a   1.000
_cell.length_b   1.000
_cell.length_c   1.000
_cell.angle_alpha   90.00
_cell.angle_beta   90.00
_cell.angle_gamma   90.00
#
_symmetry.space_group_name_H-M   'P 1'
#
loop_
_entity.id
_entity.type
_entity.pdbx_description
1 polymer ?
#
loop_
_entity_poly.entity_id
_entity_poly.type
_entity_poly.pdbx_seq_one_letter_code
_entity_poly.pdbx_strand_id
1 'polypeptide(L)'
;MAKIKAAVIFGGVSREHELSLATAAEVIRAIPEEEYEVICLGITKKGRWLYFPGDPDQIADGSWEMDPDCASALISPDPLHRGIIVIENGEATVRRIDVIFPVLQGKRSADGTIQGLLDMSGIPYV
;
A
#
# COMPACT_ATOMS: atom_id res chain seq x y z
N MET A 1 23.47 4.54 5.31
CA MET A 1 22.37 4.08 6.19
C MET A 1 21.22 3.54 5.36
N ALA A 2 20.59 2.50 5.87
CA ALA A 2 19.42 1.95 5.19
C ALA A 2 18.25 2.93 5.26
N LYS A 3 17.50 3.01 4.18
CA LYS A 3 16.30 3.85 4.13
C LYS A 3 15.18 3.23 4.97
N ILE A 4 14.30 4.07 5.49
CA ILE A 4 13.09 3.64 6.17
C ILE A 4 12.10 3.15 5.11
N LYS A 5 11.59 1.94 5.29
CA LYS A 5 10.65 1.35 4.33
C LYS A 5 9.23 1.74 4.70
N ALA A 6 8.64 2.59 3.86
CA ALA A 6 7.29 3.12 4.08
C ALA A 6 6.33 2.55 3.05
N ALA A 7 5.27 1.89 3.52
CA ALA A 7 4.22 1.39 2.64
C ALA A 7 3.10 2.41 2.58
N VAL A 8 2.73 2.82 1.37
CA VAL A 8 1.57 3.69 1.15
C VAL A 8 0.45 2.82 0.62
N ILE A 9 -0.65 2.75 1.37
CA ILE A 9 -1.83 1.96 0.97
C ILE A 9 -2.86 2.92 0.40
N PHE A 10 -3.38 2.60 -0.80
CA PHE A 10 -4.31 3.50 -1.48
C PHE A 10 -5.39 2.72 -2.23
N GLY A 11 -6.40 3.42 -2.73
CA GLY A 11 -7.49 2.84 -3.50
C GLY A 11 -8.64 2.39 -2.62
N GLY A 12 -9.08 1.16 -2.81
CA GLY A 12 -10.16 0.56 -2.04
C GLY A 12 -11.48 0.52 -2.80
N VAL A 13 -12.45 -0.18 -2.22
CA VAL A 13 -13.75 -0.40 -2.87
C VAL A 13 -14.74 0.75 -2.67
N SER A 14 -14.38 1.77 -1.92
CA SER A 14 -15.28 2.89 -1.63
C SER A 14 -15.50 3.79 -2.84
N ARG A 15 -16.51 4.66 -2.72
CA ARG A 15 -16.80 5.66 -3.76
C ARG A 15 -15.68 6.68 -3.93
N GLU A 16 -14.86 6.85 -2.90
CA GLU A 16 -13.74 7.79 -2.94
C GLU A 16 -12.44 7.16 -3.45
N HIS A 17 -12.55 6.06 -4.20
CA HIS A 17 -11.37 5.38 -4.75
C HIS A 17 -10.47 6.35 -5.53
N GLU A 18 -11.04 7.14 -6.45
CA GLU A 18 -10.27 8.08 -7.25
C GLU A 18 -9.62 9.18 -6.41
N LEU A 19 -10.31 9.65 -5.37
CA LEU A 19 -9.74 10.63 -4.45
C LEU A 19 -8.54 10.04 -3.72
N SER A 20 -8.66 8.79 -3.31
CA SER A 20 -7.54 8.09 -2.66
C SER A 20 -6.33 7.99 -3.58
N LEU A 21 -6.55 7.71 -4.88
CA LEU A 21 -5.45 7.65 -5.85
C LEU A 21 -4.73 8.99 -5.97
N ALA A 22 -5.49 10.07 -6.12
CA ALA A 22 -4.91 11.40 -6.26
C ALA A 22 -4.13 11.80 -5.00
N THR A 23 -4.70 11.55 -3.83
CA THR A 23 -4.06 11.87 -2.55
C THR A 23 -2.79 11.04 -2.36
N ALA A 24 -2.83 9.75 -2.71
CA ALA A 24 -1.67 8.89 -2.59
C ALA A 24 -0.51 9.37 -3.46
N ALA A 25 -0.80 9.77 -4.69
CA ALA A 25 0.24 10.29 -5.58
C ALA A 25 0.91 11.52 -4.97
N GLU A 26 0.14 12.43 -4.38
CA GLU A 26 0.69 13.60 -3.70
C GLU A 26 1.55 13.22 -2.50
N VAL A 27 1.08 12.28 -1.67
CA VAL A 27 1.81 11.81 -0.50
C VAL A 27 3.13 11.20 -0.92
N ILE A 28 3.12 10.33 -1.93
CA ILE A 28 4.33 9.65 -2.39
C ILE A 28 5.36 10.67 -2.90
N ARG A 29 4.91 11.67 -3.67
CA ARG A 29 5.81 12.71 -4.18
C ARG A 29 6.41 13.57 -3.07
N ALA A 30 5.71 13.70 -1.95
CA ALA A 30 6.17 14.51 -0.82
C ALA A 30 7.15 13.77 0.10
N ILE A 31 7.24 12.44 0.00
CA ILE A 31 8.15 11.66 0.84
C ILE A 31 9.57 11.77 0.32
N PRO A 32 10.56 12.19 1.15
CA PRO A 32 11.94 12.35 0.69
C PRO A 32 12.57 11.00 0.30
N GLU A 33 13.00 10.90 -0.95
CA GLU A 33 13.61 9.67 -1.48
C GLU A 33 14.94 9.33 -0.82
N GLU A 34 15.66 10.32 -0.30
CA GLU A 34 16.94 10.10 0.34
C GLU A 34 16.81 9.31 1.64
N GLU A 35 15.68 9.46 2.33
CA GLU A 35 15.46 8.87 3.65
C GLU A 35 14.52 7.66 3.62
N TYR A 36 13.66 7.58 2.62
CA TYR A 36 12.60 6.57 2.55
C TYR A 36 12.63 5.77 1.27
N GLU A 37 12.39 4.48 1.41
CA GLU A 37 12.05 3.63 0.28
C GLU A 37 10.53 3.45 0.33
N VAL A 38 9.83 3.97 -0.69
CA VAL A 38 8.36 3.92 -0.73
C VAL A 38 7.91 2.65 -1.43
N ILE A 39 7.01 1.92 -0.79
CA ILE A 39 6.42 0.71 -1.34
C ILE A 39 4.93 0.99 -1.53
N CYS A 40 4.45 0.87 -2.77
CA CYS A 40 3.07 1.18 -3.10
C CYS A 40 2.22 -0.07 -3.04
N LEU A 41 1.18 -0.04 -2.22
CA LEU A 41 0.26 -1.15 -2.04
C LEU A 41 -1.14 -0.65 -2.37
N GLY A 42 -1.64 -0.99 -3.55
CA GLY A 42 -2.92 -0.50 -4.03
C GLY A 42 -4.02 -1.53 -3.89
N ILE A 43 -5.22 -1.04 -3.61
CA ILE A 43 -6.42 -1.86 -3.52
C ILE A 43 -7.34 -1.45 -4.66
N THR A 44 -7.70 -2.38 -5.53
CA THR A 44 -8.58 -2.09 -6.66
C THR A 44 -10.01 -1.87 -6.18
N LYS A 45 -10.88 -1.37 -7.07
CA LYS A 45 -12.30 -1.21 -6.77
C LYS A 45 -12.98 -2.54 -6.44
N LYS A 46 -12.43 -3.64 -6.93
CA LYS A 46 -12.93 -4.99 -6.65
C LYS A 46 -12.34 -5.58 -5.38
N GLY A 47 -11.47 -4.84 -4.69
CA GLY A 47 -10.89 -5.29 -3.43
C GLY A 47 -9.63 -6.11 -3.56
N ARG A 48 -9.03 -6.19 -4.74
CA ARG A 48 -7.75 -6.89 -4.91
C ARG A 48 -6.60 -6.02 -4.42
N TRP A 49 -5.66 -6.64 -3.73
CA TRP A 49 -4.47 -5.97 -3.22
C TRP A 49 -3.29 -6.26 -4.13
N LEU A 50 -2.62 -5.20 -4.59
CA LEU A 50 -1.51 -5.31 -5.53
C LEU A 50 -0.33 -4.47 -5.08
N TYR A 51 0.88 -5.04 -5.15
CA TYR A 51 2.11 -4.28 -5.07
C TYR A 51 2.35 -3.64 -6.43
N PHE A 52 2.54 -2.32 -6.44
CA PHE A 52 2.77 -1.56 -7.67
C PHE A 52 4.17 -0.93 -7.64
N PRO A 53 5.09 -1.34 -8.53
CA PRO A 53 6.46 -0.84 -8.52
C PRO A 53 6.70 0.41 -9.38
N GLY A 54 5.67 0.96 -10.00
CA GLY A 54 5.83 2.01 -11.01
C GLY A 54 5.77 3.44 -10.47
N ASP A 55 5.44 4.36 -11.38
CA ASP A 55 5.48 5.79 -11.15
C ASP A 55 4.19 6.32 -10.51
N PRO A 56 4.27 7.29 -9.57
CA PRO A 56 3.07 7.90 -8.98
C PRO A 56 2.10 8.50 -9.99
N ASP A 57 2.56 8.93 -11.16
CA ASP A 57 1.67 9.46 -12.20
C ASP A 57 0.68 8.40 -12.66
N GLN A 58 1.06 7.13 -12.69
CA GLN A 58 0.17 6.04 -13.03
C GLN A 58 -0.87 5.79 -11.94
N ILE A 59 -0.53 6.09 -10.70
CA ILE A 59 -1.51 6.02 -9.61
C ILE A 59 -2.55 7.12 -9.80
N ALA A 60 -2.10 8.35 -10.05
CA ALA A 60 -2.98 9.49 -10.20
C ALA A 60 -3.98 9.32 -11.34
N ASP A 61 -3.57 8.72 -12.46
CA ASP A 61 -4.45 8.55 -13.61
C ASP A 61 -5.21 7.22 -13.62
N GLY A 62 -4.96 6.37 -12.64
CA GLY A 62 -5.67 5.09 -12.50
C GLY A 62 -5.11 3.94 -13.30
N SER A 63 -4.06 4.18 -14.10
CA SER A 63 -3.49 3.11 -14.93
C SER A 63 -2.60 2.13 -14.17
N TRP A 64 -2.30 2.40 -12.90
CA TRP A 64 -1.39 1.59 -12.09
C TRP A 64 -1.79 0.11 -12.06
N GLU A 65 -3.10 -0.18 -11.97
CA GLU A 65 -3.56 -1.57 -11.84
C GLU A 65 -3.44 -2.38 -13.12
N MET A 66 -3.17 -1.71 -14.24
CA MET A 66 -2.95 -2.36 -15.53
C MET A 66 -1.47 -2.65 -15.78
N ASP A 67 -0.59 -2.22 -14.90
CA ASP A 67 0.84 -2.42 -15.07
C ASP A 67 1.17 -3.91 -14.94
N PRO A 68 1.85 -4.51 -15.94
CA PRO A 68 2.17 -5.95 -15.89
C PRO A 68 3.16 -6.33 -14.79
N ASP A 69 3.84 -5.35 -14.20
CA ASP A 69 4.78 -5.62 -13.11
C ASP A 69 4.11 -5.64 -11.74
N CYS A 70 2.81 -5.37 -11.66
CA CYS A 70 2.07 -5.54 -10.42
C CYS A 70 2.06 -6.99 -9.98
N ALA A 71 2.12 -7.21 -8.68
CA ALA A 71 2.05 -8.54 -8.09
C ALA A 71 1.01 -8.55 -6.98
N SER A 72 0.40 -9.71 -6.74
CA SER A 72 -0.50 -9.85 -5.59
C SER A 72 0.28 -9.63 -4.31
N ALA A 73 -0.27 -8.86 -3.39
CA ALA A 73 0.40 -8.56 -2.13
C ALA A 73 -0.62 -8.27 -1.05
N LEU A 74 -0.21 -8.43 0.19
CA LEU A 74 -1.08 -8.17 1.33
C LEU A 74 -0.24 -7.82 2.55
N ILE A 75 -0.85 -7.11 3.49
CA ILE A 75 -0.23 -6.88 4.79
C ILE A 75 -0.33 -8.20 5.57
N SER A 76 0.80 -8.68 6.09
CA SER A 76 0.76 -9.87 6.94
C SER A 76 0.20 -9.51 8.32
N PRO A 77 -0.77 -10.28 8.83
CA PRO A 77 -1.25 -10.08 10.19
C PRO A 77 -0.31 -10.65 11.25
N ASP A 78 0.72 -11.39 10.84
CA ASP A 78 1.67 -12.00 11.74
C ASP A 78 2.77 -10.98 12.10
N PRO A 79 2.89 -10.56 13.37
CA PRO A 79 3.87 -9.54 13.76
C PRO A 79 5.32 -10.00 13.62
N LEU A 80 5.57 -11.28 13.48
CA LEU A 80 6.93 -11.76 13.20
C LEU A 80 7.39 -11.34 11.81
N HIS A 81 6.46 -11.21 10.87
CA HIS A 81 6.79 -10.78 9.50
C HIS A 81 7.11 -9.29 9.43
N ARG A 82 6.40 -8.47 10.18
CA ARG A 82 6.51 -7.00 10.13
C ARG A 82 6.63 -6.49 8.72
N GLY A 83 5.69 -6.89 7.87
CA GLY A 83 5.79 -6.52 6.49
C GLY A 83 4.64 -6.99 5.63
N ILE A 84 4.87 -6.90 4.34
CA ILE A 84 3.92 -7.38 3.34
C ILE A 84 4.40 -8.72 2.78
N ILE A 85 3.45 -9.49 2.30
CA ILE A 85 3.72 -10.73 1.59
C ILE A 85 3.44 -10.45 0.11
N VAL A 86 4.43 -10.64 -0.74
CA VAL A 86 4.31 -10.47 -2.19
C VAL A 86 4.33 -11.84 -2.83
N ILE A 87 3.34 -12.10 -3.67
CA ILE A 87 3.18 -13.41 -4.33
C ILE A 87 3.44 -13.25 -5.81
N GLU A 88 4.50 -13.87 -6.29
CA GLU A 88 4.88 -13.83 -7.71
C GLU A 88 5.24 -15.24 -8.17
N ASN A 89 4.70 -15.65 -9.31
CA ASN A 89 5.00 -16.96 -9.91
C ASN A 89 4.83 -18.13 -8.93
N GLY A 90 3.81 -18.03 -8.07
CA GLY A 90 3.53 -19.07 -7.08
C GLY A 90 4.41 -19.05 -5.84
N GLU A 91 5.34 -18.10 -5.75
CA GLU A 91 6.22 -17.97 -4.59
C GLU A 91 5.85 -16.76 -3.76
N ALA A 92 5.83 -16.93 -2.44
CA ALA A 92 5.55 -15.86 -1.50
C ALA A 92 6.84 -15.39 -0.84
N THR A 93 7.07 -14.08 -0.85
CA THR A 93 8.22 -13.48 -0.16
C THR A 93 7.73 -12.42 0.81
N VAL A 94 8.40 -12.31 1.95
CA VAL A 94 8.09 -11.29 2.95
C VAL A 94 9.03 -10.11 2.72
N ARG A 95 8.45 -8.91 2.64
CA ARG A 95 9.21 -7.67 2.55
C ARG A 95 8.93 -6.85 3.79
N ARG A 96 9.97 -6.55 4.55
CA ARG A 96 9.83 -5.81 5.79
C ARG A 96 9.39 -4.37 5.54
N ILE A 97 8.47 -3.89 6.37
CA ILE A 97 7.96 -2.51 6.32
C ILE A 97 8.18 -1.88 7.70
N ASP A 98 8.66 -0.65 7.71
CA ASP A 98 8.93 0.07 8.95
C ASP A 98 7.76 0.96 9.39
N VAL A 99 7.00 1.50 8.44
CA VAL A 99 5.84 2.36 8.73
C VAL A 99 4.84 2.27 7.60
N ILE A 100 3.55 2.42 7.94
CA ILE A 100 2.47 2.39 6.96
C ILE A 100 1.76 3.74 6.95
N PHE A 101 1.50 4.26 5.73
CA PHE A 101 0.67 5.44 5.51
C PHE A 101 -0.61 5.01 4.78
N PRO A 102 -1.70 4.76 5.52
CA PRO A 102 -2.96 4.41 4.86
C PRO A 102 -3.62 5.66 4.30
N VAL A 103 -3.75 5.69 2.97
CA VAL A 103 -4.40 6.79 2.24
C VAL A 103 -5.70 6.24 1.67
N LEU A 104 -6.56 5.76 2.57
CA LEU A 104 -7.84 5.16 2.20
C LEU A 104 -8.96 6.09 2.61
N GLN A 105 -9.94 6.23 1.72
CA GLN A 105 -11.09 7.11 1.92
C GLN A 105 -12.36 6.27 2.06
N GLY A 106 -13.38 6.84 2.72
CA GLY A 106 -14.68 6.24 2.81
C GLY A 106 -14.96 5.49 4.10
N LYS A 107 -16.16 4.92 4.18
CA LYS A 107 -16.65 4.30 5.41
C LYS A 107 -15.84 3.12 5.89
N ARG A 108 -15.33 2.30 4.97
CA ARG A 108 -14.60 1.10 5.35
C ARG A 108 -13.27 1.40 6.02
N SER A 109 -12.63 2.50 5.64
CA SER A 109 -11.42 2.91 6.32
C SER A 109 -11.73 3.54 7.68
N ALA A 110 -12.94 4.09 7.86
CA ALA A 110 -13.35 4.73 9.10
C ALA A 110 -13.97 3.75 10.11
N ASP A 111 -14.42 2.58 9.66
CA ASP A 111 -15.12 1.63 10.54
C ASP A 111 -14.21 0.66 11.30
N GLY A 112 -12.91 0.82 11.18
CA GLY A 112 -11.95 0.00 11.91
C GLY A 112 -11.51 -1.28 11.23
N THR A 113 -12.06 -1.60 10.05
CA THR A 113 -11.70 -2.83 9.35
C THR A 113 -10.22 -2.88 8.99
N ILE A 114 -9.72 -1.85 8.31
CA ILE A 114 -8.30 -1.79 7.94
C ILE A 114 -7.43 -1.57 9.17
N GLN A 115 -7.90 -0.78 10.12
CA GLN A 115 -7.17 -0.50 11.35
C GLN A 115 -6.92 -1.79 12.13
N GLY A 116 -7.90 -2.69 12.20
CA GLY A 116 -7.72 -3.97 12.86
C GLY A 116 -6.61 -4.80 12.23
N LEU A 117 -6.56 -4.81 10.90
CA LEU A 117 -5.49 -5.52 10.19
C LEU A 117 -4.11 -4.90 10.48
N LEU A 118 -4.02 -3.57 10.45
CA LEU A 118 -2.77 -2.88 10.73
C LEU A 118 -2.30 -3.11 12.16
N ASP A 119 -3.24 -3.11 13.12
CA ASP A 119 -2.90 -3.41 14.52
C ASP A 119 -2.32 -4.81 14.65
N MET A 120 -2.90 -5.80 13.98
CA MET A 120 -2.39 -7.17 14.03
C MET A 120 -0.99 -7.29 13.46
N SER A 121 -0.67 -6.48 12.45
CA SER A 121 0.63 -6.54 11.77
C SER A 121 1.79 -6.11 12.66
N GLY A 122 1.52 -5.33 13.71
CA GLY A 122 2.56 -4.79 14.58
C GLY A 122 3.37 -3.67 13.96
N ILE A 123 3.03 -3.22 12.75
CA ILE A 123 3.75 -2.15 12.06
C ILE A 123 3.13 -0.81 12.44
N PRO A 124 3.94 0.19 12.85
CA PRO A 124 3.39 1.53 13.12
C PRO A 124 2.70 2.11 11.88
N TYR A 125 1.58 2.79 12.08
CA TYR A 125 0.90 3.48 11.00
C TYR A 125 0.44 4.87 11.45
N VAL A 126 0.26 5.75 10.47
CA VAL A 126 -0.08 7.15 10.73
C VAL A 126 -1.58 7.39 10.64
#